data_70c0d705fd0e34248d5871b5794b1de5
#
_entry.id   70c0d705fd0e34248d5871b5794b1de5
#
_cell.length_a   1.000
_cell.length_b   1.000
_cell.length_c   1.000
_cell.angle_alpha   90.00
_cell.angle_beta   90.00
_cell.angle_gamma   90.00
#
_symmetry.space_group_name_H-M   'P 1'
#
loop_
_entity.id
_entity.type
_entity.pdbx_description
1 polymer ?
#
loop_
_entity_poly.entity_id
_entity_poly.type
_entity_poly.pdbx_seq_one_letter_code
_entity_poly.pdbx_strand_id
1 'polypeptide(L)'
;MPDTDIGQGVMKKFILLAVLTLVSLTLSAQNKNDGQYEHYMDVMIEFGTVMSKNPVIPLVSINDNRLDYIYDTNGEKIKFAGRSSMINYFIKLGWTFVQAVTKGEREMIYFKKMVNNPQEAKEGILYKDDLKK
;
A
#
# COMPACT_ATOMS: atom_id res chain seq x y z
N MET A 1 -34.63 5.58 -51.48
CA MET A 1 -34.08 6.51 -50.48
C MET A 1 -32.69 6.05 -50.05
N PRO A 2 -31.63 6.56 -50.65
CA PRO A 2 -30.28 6.12 -50.29
C PRO A 2 -29.74 6.66 -48.99
N ASP A 3 -30.38 7.68 -48.36
CA ASP A 3 -29.83 8.36 -47.19
C ASP A 3 -29.98 7.61 -45.86
N THR A 4 -30.93 6.65 -45.78
CA THR A 4 -31.15 5.85 -44.54
C THR A 4 -30.13 4.74 -44.38
N ASP A 5 -29.54 4.19 -45.44
CA ASP A 5 -28.55 3.13 -45.39
C ASP A 5 -27.14 3.65 -45.03
N ILE A 6 -26.84 4.86 -45.44
CA ILE A 6 -25.53 5.53 -45.12
C ILE A 6 -25.45 5.89 -43.63
N GLY A 7 -26.56 6.34 -43.02
CA GLY A 7 -26.59 6.68 -41.59
C GLY A 7 -26.43 5.44 -40.69
N GLN A 8 -27.03 4.32 -41.04
CA GLN A 8 -26.90 3.06 -40.28
C GLN A 8 -25.50 2.46 -40.37
N GLY A 9 -24.82 2.54 -41.53
CA GLY A 9 -23.46 2.09 -41.72
C GLY A 9 -22.45 2.89 -40.90
N VAL A 10 -22.65 4.20 -40.79
CA VAL A 10 -21.80 5.10 -39.98
C VAL A 10 -22.01 4.82 -38.48
N MET A 11 -23.23 4.62 -38.01
CA MET A 11 -23.51 4.26 -36.62
C MET A 11 -22.87 2.92 -36.19
N LYS A 12 -22.95 1.89 -37.04
CA LYS A 12 -22.29 0.61 -36.78
C LYS A 12 -20.80 0.71 -36.70
N LYS A 13 -20.16 1.57 -37.51
CA LYS A 13 -18.71 1.84 -37.45
C LYS A 13 -18.32 2.56 -36.16
N PHE A 14 -19.10 3.51 -35.68
CA PHE A 14 -18.85 4.21 -34.42
C PHE A 14 -18.99 3.29 -33.19
N ILE A 15 -20.00 2.41 -33.18
CA ILE A 15 -20.17 1.41 -32.09
C ILE A 15 -19.00 0.44 -32.05
N LEU A 16 -18.53 -0.03 -33.19
CA LEU A 16 -17.37 -0.93 -33.30
C LEU A 16 -16.09 -0.28 -32.77
N LEU A 17 -15.86 1.00 -33.07
CA LEU A 17 -14.72 1.77 -32.59
C LEU A 17 -14.75 1.96 -31.07
N ALA A 18 -15.92 2.23 -30.48
CA ALA A 18 -16.12 2.37 -29.04
C ALA A 18 -15.85 1.07 -28.29
N VAL A 19 -16.27 -0.08 -28.83
CA VAL A 19 -16.00 -1.40 -28.25
C VAL A 19 -14.51 -1.73 -28.28
N LEU A 20 -13.82 -1.44 -29.38
CA LEU A 20 -12.36 -1.64 -29.50
C LEU A 20 -11.56 -0.77 -28.52
N THR A 21 -11.97 0.48 -28.28
CA THR A 21 -11.33 1.38 -27.31
C THR A 21 -11.53 0.90 -25.87
N LEU A 22 -12.72 0.36 -25.54
CA LEU A 22 -12.98 -0.24 -24.22
C LEU A 22 -12.14 -1.47 -23.95
N VAL A 23 -11.98 -2.35 -24.93
CA VAL A 23 -11.13 -3.55 -24.83
C VAL A 23 -9.66 -3.18 -24.65
N SER A 24 -9.16 -2.17 -25.34
CA SER A 24 -7.78 -1.72 -25.19
C SER A 24 -7.51 -1.07 -23.83
N LEU A 25 -8.50 -0.37 -23.26
CA LEU A 25 -8.39 0.18 -21.91
C LEU A 25 -8.35 -0.91 -20.83
N THR A 26 -9.14 -1.98 -20.97
CA THR A 26 -9.11 -3.11 -20.04
C THR A 26 -7.81 -3.90 -20.12
N LEU A 27 -7.27 -4.09 -21.30
CA LEU A 27 -5.96 -4.72 -21.50
C LEU A 27 -4.82 -3.89 -20.92
N SER A 28 -4.86 -2.57 -21.05
CA SER A 28 -3.87 -1.67 -20.44
C SER A 28 -3.94 -1.68 -18.92
N ALA A 29 -5.12 -1.80 -18.32
CA ALA A 29 -5.31 -1.92 -16.88
C ALA A 29 -4.81 -3.27 -16.34
N GLN A 30 -4.98 -4.35 -17.09
CA GLN A 30 -4.45 -5.67 -16.74
C GLN A 30 -2.92 -5.73 -16.86
N ASN A 31 -2.33 -5.07 -17.84
CA ASN A 31 -0.88 -5.03 -18.02
C ASN A 31 -0.14 -4.21 -16.95
N LYS A 32 -0.82 -3.26 -16.29
CA LYS A 32 -0.22 -2.48 -15.18
C LYS A 32 0.05 -3.31 -13.93
N ASN A 33 -0.59 -4.46 -13.80
CA ASN A 33 -0.42 -5.35 -12.65
C ASN A 33 0.47 -6.57 -12.95
N ASP A 34 0.97 -6.70 -14.17
CA ASP A 34 1.88 -7.79 -14.52
C ASP A 34 3.19 -7.67 -13.74
N GLY A 35 3.47 -8.68 -12.91
CA GLY A 35 4.65 -8.75 -12.07
C GLY A 35 4.53 -8.16 -10.68
N GLN A 36 3.42 -7.46 -10.36
CA GLN A 36 3.17 -6.97 -9.01
C GLN A 36 2.54 -8.07 -8.14
N TYR A 37 2.93 -8.07 -6.88
CA TYR A 37 2.36 -8.96 -5.87
C TYR A 37 2.09 -8.21 -4.58
N GLU A 38 1.20 -8.78 -3.75
CA GLU A 38 0.92 -8.24 -2.42
C GLU A 38 2.06 -8.58 -1.46
N HIS A 39 2.59 -7.55 -0.84
CA HIS A 39 3.59 -7.67 0.21
C HIS A 39 3.01 -7.23 1.54
N TYR A 40 3.24 -8.00 2.59
CA TYR A 40 2.66 -7.74 3.91
C TYR A 40 3.68 -7.16 4.87
N MET A 41 3.19 -6.30 5.74
CA MET A 41 3.96 -5.69 6.82
C MET A 41 3.23 -5.89 8.14
N ASP A 42 3.95 -6.34 9.15
CA ASP A 42 3.45 -6.49 10.51
C ASP A 42 3.94 -5.33 11.36
N VAL A 43 3.03 -4.68 12.06
CA VAL A 43 3.35 -3.60 13.00
C VAL A 43 2.84 -3.98 14.36
N MET A 44 3.71 -3.98 15.35
CA MET A 44 3.37 -4.31 16.74
C MET A 44 3.42 -3.05 17.61
N ILE A 45 2.38 -2.85 18.41
CA ILE A 45 2.34 -1.80 19.44
C ILE A 45 1.86 -2.40 20.77
N GLU A 46 2.29 -1.82 21.87
CA GLU A 46 1.84 -2.21 23.21
C GLU A 46 0.64 -1.36 23.65
N PHE A 47 -0.36 -1.99 24.26
CA PHE A 47 -1.57 -1.30 24.70
C PHE A 47 -1.31 -0.19 25.71
N GLY A 48 -0.33 -0.38 26.59
CA GLY A 48 0.05 0.65 27.54
C GLY A 48 0.45 1.96 26.88
N THR A 49 1.08 1.89 25.71
CA THR A 49 1.46 3.07 24.93
C THR A 49 0.27 3.71 24.21
N VAL A 50 -0.71 2.90 23.78
CA VAL A 50 -1.90 3.39 23.09
C VAL A 50 -2.82 4.17 24.01
N MET A 51 -2.93 3.72 25.27
CA MET A 51 -3.82 4.30 26.31
C MET A 51 -3.17 5.41 27.14
N SER A 52 -1.85 5.58 27.05
CA SER A 52 -1.11 6.55 27.80
C SER A 52 -0.85 7.84 27.00
N LYS A 53 -0.42 8.90 27.69
CA LYS A 53 0.05 10.14 27.04
C LYS A 53 1.43 9.97 26.38
N ASN A 54 2.05 8.80 26.51
CA ASN A 54 3.34 8.51 25.91
C ASN A 54 3.20 8.30 24.40
N PRO A 55 4.20 8.67 23.61
CA PRO A 55 4.18 8.42 22.18
C PRO A 55 4.16 6.93 21.85
N VAL A 56 3.51 6.58 20.76
CA VAL A 56 3.51 5.23 20.21
C VAL A 56 4.81 4.99 19.45
N ILE A 57 5.54 3.94 19.81
CA ILE A 57 6.77 3.54 19.15
C ILE A 57 6.56 2.14 18.57
N PRO A 58 6.29 2.02 17.24
CA PRO A 58 6.01 0.72 16.66
C PRO A 58 7.26 -0.11 16.42
N LEU A 59 7.08 -1.43 16.47
CA LEU A 59 8.01 -2.41 15.94
C LEU A 59 7.46 -2.91 14.61
N VAL A 60 8.29 -2.95 13.59
CA VAL A 60 7.87 -3.20 12.20
C VAL A 60 8.64 -4.37 11.61
N SER A 61 7.94 -5.28 10.94
CA SER A 61 8.53 -6.35 10.14
C SER A 61 7.97 -6.31 8.72
N ILE A 62 8.84 -6.23 7.72
CA ILE A 62 8.44 -6.17 6.32
C ILE A 62 8.83 -7.44 5.56
N ASN A 63 10.11 -7.75 5.50
CA ASN A 63 10.64 -8.85 4.71
C ASN A 63 11.14 -10.02 5.55
N ASP A 64 11.23 -9.83 6.85
CA ASP A 64 11.79 -10.77 7.79
C ASP A 64 10.82 -11.07 8.91
N ASN A 65 11.04 -12.17 9.61
CA ASN A 65 10.26 -12.53 10.78
C ASN A 65 10.61 -11.71 12.02
N ARG A 66 11.55 -10.79 11.90
CA ARG A 66 12.02 -9.95 13.00
C ARG A 66 11.30 -8.61 13.03
N LEU A 67 10.68 -8.32 14.16
CA LEU A 67 10.14 -7.02 14.49
C LEU A 67 11.25 -6.11 15.04
N ASP A 68 11.42 -4.93 14.45
CA ASP A 68 12.42 -3.96 14.89
C ASP A 68 11.90 -2.52 14.79
N TYR A 69 12.54 -1.62 15.51
CA TYR A 69 12.24 -0.20 15.46
C TYR A 69 12.61 0.39 14.10
N ILE A 70 11.87 1.41 13.70
CA ILE A 70 12.17 2.21 12.52
C ILE A 70 12.68 3.59 12.92
N TYR A 71 13.50 4.19 12.08
CA TYR A 71 14.26 5.39 12.38
C TYR A 71 14.02 6.49 11.35
N ASP A 72 14.16 7.74 11.76
CA ASP A 72 14.20 8.87 10.86
C ASP A 72 15.62 9.07 10.29
N THR A 73 15.77 10.06 9.40
CA THR A 73 17.05 10.36 8.77
C THR A 73 18.10 10.92 9.74
N ASN A 74 17.68 11.37 10.94
CA ASN A 74 18.55 11.85 12.01
C ASN A 74 19.02 10.71 12.93
N GLY A 75 18.56 9.48 12.68
CA GLY A 75 18.93 8.32 13.50
C GLY A 75 18.11 8.15 14.78
N GLU A 76 17.00 8.85 14.89
CA GLU A 76 16.09 8.74 16.04
C GLU A 76 14.93 7.78 15.72
N LYS A 77 14.49 7.01 16.72
CA LYS A 77 13.31 6.15 16.59
C LYS A 77 12.09 6.99 16.24
N ILE A 78 11.33 6.53 15.24
CA ILE A 78 10.09 7.19 14.87
C ILE A 78 9.04 6.96 15.94
N LYS A 79 8.44 8.06 16.39
CA LYS A 79 7.40 8.10 17.42
C LYS A 79 6.16 8.78 16.87
N PHE A 80 5.01 8.31 17.29
CA PHE A 80 3.73 8.88 16.88
C PHE A 80 2.95 9.36 18.09
N ALA A 81 2.19 10.43 17.93
CA ALA A 81 1.33 10.96 18.98
C ALA A 81 0.22 9.98 19.37
N GLY A 82 -0.22 9.15 18.40
CA GLY A 82 -1.25 8.15 18.61
C GLY A 82 -1.29 7.11 17.51
N ARG A 83 -2.17 6.14 17.70
CA ARG A 83 -2.37 5.02 16.76
C ARG A 83 -2.79 5.50 15.36
N SER A 84 -3.69 6.46 15.29
CA SER A 84 -4.17 6.99 14.01
C SER A 84 -3.08 7.69 13.21
N SER A 85 -2.22 8.46 13.87
CA SER A 85 -1.07 9.12 13.24
C SER A 85 -0.10 8.09 12.65
N MET A 86 0.12 6.99 13.35
CA MET A 86 0.97 5.89 12.90
C MET A 86 0.36 5.20 11.66
N ILE A 87 -0.92 4.87 11.70
CA ILE A 87 -1.61 4.24 10.58
C ILE A 87 -1.56 5.15 9.34
N ASN A 88 -1.86 6.45 9.51
CA ASN A 88 -1.81 7.42 8.43
C ASN A 88 -0.41 7.58 7.83
N TYR A 89 0.63 7.49 8.65
CA TYR A 89 2.02 7.51 8.19
C TYR A 89 2.29 6.37 7.20
N PHE A 90 1.91 5.14 7.55
CA PHE A 90 2.10 3.99 6.66
C PHE A 90 1.22 4.06 5.41
N ILE A 91 0.00 4.57 5.52
CA ILE A 91 -0.86 4.81 4.35
C ILE A 91 -0.21 5.78 3.37
N LYS A 92 0.43 6.85 3.85
CA LYS A 92 1.16 7.81 3.00
C LYS A 92 2.36 7.17 2.30
N LEU A 93 2.95 6.14 2.89
CA LEU A 93 4.02 5.35 2.25
C LEU A 93 3.50 4.32 1.23
N GLY A 94 2.20 4.26 1.02
CA GLY A 94 1.57 3.37 0.04
C GLY A 94 1.02 2.07 0.61
N TRP A 95 1.04 1.91 1.93
CA TRP A 95 0.48 0.73 2.59
C TRP A 95 -1.02 0.84 2.76
N THR A 96 -1.72 -0.29 2.66
CA THR A 96 -3.14 -0.41 2.92
C THR A 96 -3.36 -1.18 4.23
N PHE A 97 -4.15 -0.63 5.12
CA PHE A 97 -4.55 -1.32 6.35
C PHE A 97 -5.39 -2.56 6.02
N VAL A 98 -5.05 -3.70 6.63
CA VAL A 98 -5.78 -4.96 6.46
C VAL A 98 -6.61 -5.27 7.69
N GLN A 99 -5.96 -5.42 8.84
CA GLN A 99 -6.64 -5.71 10.11
C GLN A 99 -5.74 -5.42 11.30
N ALA A 100 -6.35 -5.34 12.47
CA ALA A 100 -5.66 -5.28 13.75
C ALA A 100 -6.13 -6.45 14.63
N VAL A 101 -5.19 -7.12 15.27
CA VAL A 101 -5.44 -8.29 16.12
C VAL A 101 -4.80 -8.07 17.48
N THR A 102 -5.58 -8.24 18.54
CA THR A 102 -5.09 -8.17 19.91
C THR A 102 -4.47 -9.51 20.32
N LYS A 103 -3.24 -9.46 20.83
CA LYS A 103 -2.54 -10.62 21.40
C LYS A 103 -1.98 -10.25 22.78
N GLY A 104 -2.72 -10.60 23.84
CA GLY A 104 -2.36 -10.22 25.20
C GLY A 104 -2.37 -8.70 25.40
N GLU A 105 -1.23 -8.12 25.81
CA GLU A 105 -1.04 -6.68 25.99
C GLU A 105 -0.52 -5.98 24.72
N ARG A 106 -0.53 -6.67 23.59
CA ARG A 106 0.00 -6.17 22.32
C ARG A 106 -1.08 -6.16 21.27
N GLU A 107 -0.98 -5.21 20.35
CA GLU A 107 -1.79 -5.17 19.15
C GLU A 107 -0.89 -5.37 17.95
N MET A 108 -1.28 -6.31 17.09
CA MET A 108 -0.65 -6.55 15.80
C MET A 108 -1.50 -5.91 14.72
N ILE A 109 -0.91 -5.00 13.95
CA ILE A 109 -1.58 -4.33 12.85
C ILE A 109 -0.93 -4.80 11.56
N TYR A 110 -1.76 -5.30 10.64
CA TYR A 110 -1.31 -5.83 9.36
C TYR A 110 -1.62 -4.87 8.24
N PHE A 111 -0.62 -4.62 7.41
CA PHE A 111 -0.73 -3.80 6.21
C PHE A 111 -0.31 -4.62 4.99
N LYS A 112 -0.78 -4.21 3.82
CA LYS A 112 -0.34 -4.76 2.54
C LYS A 112 -0.01 -3.65 1.56
N LYS A 113 0.88 -3.94 0.62
CA LYS A 113 1.30 -3.03 -0.45
C LYS A 113 1.56 -3.83 -1.71
N MET A 114 1.11 -3.32 -2.84
CA MET A 114 1.46 -3.89 -4.14
C MET A 114 2.86 -3.44 -4.53
N VAL A 115 3.75 -4.38 -4.77
CA VAL A 115 5.15 -4.11 -5.11
C VAL A 115 5.62 -4.99 -6.26
N ASN A 116 6.63 -4.53 -6.99
CA ASN A 116 7.29 -5.33 -8.04
C ASN A 116 8.46 -6.15 -7.50
N ASN A 117 9.05 -5.72 -6.40
CA ASN A 117 10.18 -6.38 -5.75
C ASN A 117 10.21 -6.05 -4.25
N PRO A 118 10.95 -6.81 -3.42
CA PRO A 118 11.01 -6.58 -1.99
C PRO A 118 11.58 -5.21 -1.56
N GLN A 119 12.42 -4.60 -2.36
CA GLN A 119 13.02 -3.29 -2.06
C GLN A 119 11.96 -2.17 -2.10
N GLU A 120 10.98 -2.26 -2.97
CA GLU A 120 9.86 -1.29 -3.00
C GLU A 120 9.04 -1.30 -1.71
N ALA A 121 8.93 -2.43 -1.04
CA ALA A 121 8.25 -2.54 0.23
C ALA A 121 8.95 -1.72 1.33
N LYS A 122 10.27 -1.59 1.26
CA LYS A 122 11.07 -0.86 2.26
C LYS A 122 11.22 0.63 1.96
N GLU A 123 10.69 1.14 0.87
CA GLU A 123 10.79 2.56 0.53
C GLU A 123 10.19 3.45 1.62
N GLY A 124 10.99 4.39 2.09
CA GLY A 124 10.62 5.33 3.15
C GLY A 124 10.72 4.75 4.57
N ILE A 125 11.16 3.50 4.73
CA ILE A 125 11.31 2.85 6.02
C ILE A 125 12.79 2.52 6.26
N LEU A 126 13.35 3.07 7.33
CA LEU A 126 14.74 2.89 7.70
C LEU A 126 14.86 2.08 8.99
N TYR A 127 15.58 0.98 8.94
CA TYR A 127 16.04 0.25 10.10
C TYR A 127 17.40 0.78 10.57
N LYS A 128 17.83 0.40 11.76
CA LYS A 128 19.10 0.86 12.33
C LYS A 128 20.30 0.54 11.42
N ASP A 129 20.27 -0.60 10.76
CA ASP A 129 21.35 -1.02 9.87
C ASP A 129 21.42 -0.18 8.58
N ASP A 130 20.31 0.41 8.17
CA ASP A 130 20.26 1.30 6.99
C ASP A 130 20.95 2.65 7.26
N LEU A 131 21.12 3.03 8.52
CA LEU A 131 21.75 4.30 8.93
C LEU A 131 23.29 4.25 8.90
N LYS A 132 23.86 3.07 8.80
CA LYS A 132 25.34 2.86 8.84
C LYS A 132 26.02 2.99 7.48
N LYS A 133 25.27 3.32 6.45
CA LYS A 133 25.78 3.43 5.06
C LYS A 133 26.16 4.85 4.68
#